data_121ac7212ea27cee232682042283ec60
#
_entry.id   121ac7212ea27cee232682042283ec60
#
_cell.length_a   1.000
_cell.length_b   1.000
_cell.length_c   1.000
_cell.angle_alpha   90.00
_cell.angle_beta   90.00
_cell.angle_gamma   90.00
#
_symmetry.space_group_name_H-M   'P 1'
#
loop_
_entity.id
_entity.type
_entity.pdbx_description
1 polymer ?
#
loop_
_entity_poly.entity_id
_entity_poly.type
_entity_poly.pdbx_seq_one_letter_code
_entity_poly.pdbx_strand_id
1 'polypeptide(L)'
;MNLAWDDALWAAAALSVDPSGLRGIWLRAPHGPVRDRWLAELTRLHPTLRRLPGHADSERLLGGLDLGATLNAGRAIYQPGLLLQSTPTILLLPMAERLPDDTAAILGQVLDQGQVTLGSSGVSNDTFIGVAALDEALEDEPPLAGGLQERLGIWLDLRHLGRAGGESEETRFVMDALAELDMSALRAHALQMPVSDAQLSAMCQTAMALGVDSLRAPLAAIKLAKIMAALRGNDEVEDEDLGRAAR
;
A
#
# COMPACT_ATOMS: atom_id res chain seq x y z
N MET A 1 13.19 -13.48 -18.42
CA MET A 1 12.24 -13.31 -17.30
C MET A 1 12.97 -12.53 -16.21
N ASN A 2 12.41 -11.44 -15.76
CA ASN A 2 13.01 -10.62 -14.68
C ASN A 2 12.16 -10.80 -13.43
N LEU A 3 12.64 -11.59 -12.47
CA LEU A 3 11.91 -11.93 -11.24
C LEU A 3 11.46 -10.69 -10.46
N ALA A 4 12.33 -9.68 -10.37
CA ALA A 4 11.99 -8.43 -9.65
C ALA A 4 10.87 -7.64 -10.34
N TRP A 5 10.74 -7.72 -11.67
CA TRP A 5 9.63 -7.11 -12.38
C TRP A 5 8.33 -7.87 -12.16
N ASP A 6 8.36 -9.20 -12.20
CA ASP A 6 7.20 -10.04 -11.86
C ASP A 6 6.72 -9.75 -10.43
N ASP A 7 7.61 -9.75 -9.45
CA ASP A 7 7.29 -9.44 -8.05
C ASP A 7 6.68 -8.04 -7.90
N ALA A 8 7.17 -7.05 -8.67
CA ALA A 8 6.62 -5.70 -8.67
C ALA A 8 5.18 -5.64 -9.22
N LEU A 9 4.86 -6.42 -10.25
CA LEU A 9 3.50 -6.53 -10.78
C LEU A 9 2.56 -7.24 -9.80
N TRP A 10 3.00 -8.34 -9.21
CA TRP A 10 2.24 -9.03 -8.16
C TRP A 10 1.96 -8.14 -6.94
N ALA A 11 2.93 -7.32 -6.55
CA ALA A 11 2.76 -6.34 -5.47
C ALA A 11 1.71 -5.27 -5.82
N ALA A 12 1.70 -4.76 -7.07
CA ALA A 12 0.69 -3.82 -7.54
C ALA A 12 -0.71 -4.45 -7.52
N ALA A 13 -0.83 -5.71 -7.97
CA ALA A 13 -2.07 -6.47 -7.92
C ALA A 13 -2.55 -6.66 -6.48
N ALA A 14 -1.69 -7.12 -5.60
CA ALA A 14 -2.02 -7.36 -4.20
C ALA A 14 -2.47 -6.07 -3.47
N LEU A 15 -1.77 -4.94 -3.70
CA LEU A 15 -2.19 -3.66 -3.15
C LEU A 15 -3.56 -3.23 -3.68
N SER A 16 -3.89 -3.53 -4.93
CA SER A 16 -5.20 -3.22 -5.51
C SER A 16 -6.32 -4.04 -4.90
N VAL A 17 -6.04 -5.28 -4.47
CA VAL A 17 -7.02 -6.14 -3.77
C VAL A 17 -7.29 -5.65 -2.34
N ASP A 18 -6.26 -5.39 -1.55
CA ASP A 18 -6.41 -4.95 -0.15
C ASP A 18 -5.48 -3.79 0.22
N PRO A 19 -5.80 -2.56 -0.24
CA PRO A 19 -4.99 -1.38 0.09
C PRO A 19 -4.82 -1.16 1.60
N SER A 20 -5.91 -1.26 2.36
CA SER A 20 -5.91 -1.00 3.80
C SER A 20 -5.24 -2.11 4.61
N GLY A 21 -5.40 -3.37 4.21
CA GLY A 21 -4.80 -4.51 4.90
C GLY A 21 -3.29 -4.58 4.73
N LEU A 22 -2.77 -4.27 3.55
CA LEU A 22 -1.34 -4.16 3.26
C LEU A 22 -0.75 -2.81 3.67
N ARG A 23 -1.60 -1.80 3.89
CA ARG A 23 -1.23 -0.41 4.22
C ARG A 23 -0.46 0.32 3.13
N GLY A 24 0.25 -0.39 2.26
CA GLY A 24 0.91 0.23 1.10
C GLY A 24 2.16 -0.46 0.62
N ILE A 25 2.78 0.21 -0.35
CA ILE A 25 4.05 -0.16 -0.97
C ILE A 25 5.03 1.00 -0.84
N TRP A 26 6.27 0.69 -0.44
CA TRP A 26 7.42 1.55 -0.62
C TRP A 26 8.18 1.10 -1.87
N LEU A 27 8.13 1.90 -2.92
CA LEU A 27 8.78 1.62 -4.20
C LEU A 27 9.98 2.55 -4.39
N ARG A 28 11.18 2.00 -4.34
CA ARG A 28 12.41 2.71 -4.71
C ARG A 28 12.68 2.55 -6.21
N ALA A 29 12.47 3.61 -6.94
CA ALA A 29 12.70 3.63 -8.37
C ALA A 29 12.98 5.05 -8.86
N PRO A 30 14.06 5.30 -9.60
CA PRO A 30 14.29 6.61 -10.19
C PRO A 30 13.19 6.96 -11.19
N HIS A 31 13.03 8.26 -11.43
CA HIS A 31 12.14 8.72 -12.49
C HIS A 31 12.56 8.08 -13.83
N GLY A 32 11.61 7.41 -14.49
CA GLY A 32 11.90 6.77 -15.76
C GLY A 32 10.92 5.67 -16.16
N PRO A 33 11.19 4.98 -17.28
CA PRO A 33 10.24 4.07 -17.92
C PRO A 33 9.84 2.86 -17.06
N VAL A 34 10.69 2.38 -16.16
CA VAL A 34 10.38 1.27 -15.26
C VAL A 34 9.30 1.68 -14.26
N ARG A 35 9.54 2.80 -13.54
CA ARG A 35 8.58 3.38 -12.60
C ARG A 35 7.27 3.74 -13.27
N ASP A 36 7.34 4.41 -14.42
CA ASP A 36 6.16 4.89 -15.14
C ASP A 36 5.29 3.73 -15.64
N ARG A 37 5.92 2.63 -16.10
CA ARG A 37 5.22 1.41 -16.48
C ARG A 37 4.54 0.76 -15.26
N TRP A 38 5.24 0.64 -14.14
CA TRP A 38 4.66 0.10 -12.91
C TRP A 38 3.46 0.92 -12.44
N LEU A 39 3.59 2.26 -12.48
CA LEU A 39 2.49 3.17 -12.11
C LEU A 39 1.30 3.08 -13.07
N ALA A 40 1.55 2.87 -14.36
CA ALA A 40 0.49 2.65 -15.34
C ALA A 40 -0.29 1.37 -15.03
N GLU A 41 0.40 0.26 -14.68
CA GLU A 41 -0.26 -0.98 -14.27
C GLU A 41 -1.06 -0.81 -12.97
N LEU A 42 -0.48 -0.17 -11.95
CA LEU A 42 -1.22 0.11 -10.70
C LEU A 42 -2.47 0.96 -10.98
N THR A 43 -2.37 1.97 -11.84
CA THR A 43 -3.52 2.83 -12.22
C THR A 43 -4.59 2.05 -12.98
N ARG A 44 -4.19 1.11 -13.84
CA ARG A 44 -5.11 0.23 -14.56
C ARG A 44 -5.88 -0.69 -13.61
N LEU A 45 -5.19 -1.25 -12.61
CA LEU A 45 -5.77 -2.15 -11.62
C LEU A 45 -6.63 -1.41 -10.57
N HIS A 46 -6.28 -0.16 -10.27
CA HIS A 46 -6.95 0.62 -9.23
C HIS A 46 -7.30 2.04 -9.71
N PRO A 47 -8.41 2.20 -10.45
CA PRO A 47 -8.78 3.48 -11.06
C PRO A 47 -9.06 4.62 -10.05
N THR A 48 -9.32 4.27 -8.78
CA THR A 48 -9.56 5.24 -7.70
C THR A 48 -8.28 5.73 -7.02
N LEU A 49 -7.11 5.53 -7.64
CA LEU A 49 -5.84 6.05 -7.18
C LEU A 49 -5.89 7.58 -7.08
N ARG A 50 -5.48 8.12 -5.94
CA ARG A 50 -5.46 9.57 -5.69
C ARG A 50 -4.05 10.05 -5.37
N ARG A 51 -3.62 11.08 -6.08
CA ARG A 51 -2.32 11.72 -5.78
C ARG A 51 -2.43 12.61 -4.54
N LEU A 52 -1.57 12.37 -3.56
CA LEU A 52 -1.41 13.26 -2.41
C LEU A 52 -0.44 14.40 -2.79
N PRO A 53 -0.83 15.67 -2.62
CA PRO A 53 0.09 16.79 -2.82
C PRO A 53 1.21 16.75 -1.78
N GLY A 54 2.47 16.96 -2.21
CA GLY A 54 3.64 16.91 -1.32
C GLY A 54 3.66 17.97 -0.20
N HIS A 55 2.79 18.98 -0.26
CA HIS A 55 2.66 20.06 0.72
C HIS A 55 1.22 20.17 1.23
N ALA A 56 0.57 19.03 1.49
CA ALA A 56 -0.74 19.04 2.12
C ALA A 56 -0.57 19.31 3.62
N ASP A 57 -1.18 20.39 4.11
CA ASP A 57 -1.27 20.65 5.55
C ASP A 57 -2.18 19.66 6.28
N SER A 58 -2.12 19.64 7.61
CA SER A 58 -2.91 18.71 8.42
C SER A 58 -4.42 18.90 8.25
N GLU A 59 -4.88 20.13 8.02
CA GLU A 59 -6.30 20.42 7.79
C GLU A 59 -6.78 19.84 6.45
N ARG A 60 -5.95 19.90 5.41
CA ARG A 60 -6.26 19.29 4.12
C ARG A 60 -6.22 17.77 4.18
N LEU A 61 -5.36 17.21 5.02
CA LEU A 61 -5.23 15.76 5.21
C LEU A 61 -6.40 15.19 6.02
N LEU A 62 -6.64 15.75 7.20
CA LEU A 62 -7.60 15.24 8.19
C LEU A 62 -9.00 15.84 8.04
N GLY A 63 -9.09 16.98 7.36
CA GLY A 63 -10.28 17.80 7.34
C GLY A 63 -10.27 18.88 8.42
N GLY A 64 -11.10 19.89 8.23
CA GLY A 64 -11.13 21.06 9.09
C GLY A 64 -12.53 21.68 9.18
N LEU A 65 -12.63 22.77 9.96
CA LEU A 65 -13.86 23.52 10.12
C LEU A 65 -14.18 24.33 8.85
N ASP A 66 -15.33 24.07 8.23
CA ASP A 66 -15.84 24.92 7.17
C ASP A 66 -16.42 26.21 7.76
N LEU A 67 -15.63 27.29 7.75
CA LEU A 67 -16.02 28.58 8.31
C LEU A 67 -17.26 29.16 7.63
N GLY A 68 -17.36 29.04 6.30
CA GLY A 68 -18.50 29.55 5.53
C GLY A 68 -19.79 28.83 5.86
N ALA A 69 -19.76 27.50 5.84
CA ALA A 69 -20.92 26.68 6.18
C ALA A 69 -21.28 26.82 7.67
N THR A 70 -20.29 26.93 8.56
CA THR A 70 -20.48 27.13 10.01
C THR A 70 -21.19 28.45 10.31
N LEU A 71 -20.76 29.55 9.69
CA LEU A 71 -21.41 30.87 9.88
C LEU A 71 -22.84 30.89 9.35
N ASN A 72 -23.07 30.26 8.21
CA ASN A 72 -24.41 30.15 7.62
C ASN A 72 -25.35 29.27 8.44
N ALA A 73 -24.86 28.21 9.03
CA ALA A 73 -25.67 27.24 9.77
C ALA A 73 -25.80 27.53 11.26
N GLY A 74 -25.00 28.47 11.82
CA GLY A 74 -24.94 28.75 13.26
C GLY A 74 -24.45 27.60 14.12
N ARG A 75 -23.81 26.58 13.53
CA ARG A 75 -23.21 25.41 14.22
C ARG A 75 -21.96 24.96 13.48
N ALA A 76 -21.03 24.33 14.20
CA ALA A 76 -19.80 23.82 13.61
C ALA A 76 -20.11 22.80 12.50
N ILE A 77 -19.58 23.04 11.29
CA ILE A 77 -19.62 22.14 10.15
C ILE A 77 -18.18 21.83 9.74
N TYR A 78 -17.86 20.55 9.65
CA TYR A 78 -16.53 20.08 9.28
C TYR A 78 -16.54 19.52 7.86
N GLN A 79 -15.48 19.84 7.09
CA GLN A 79 -15.23 19.24 5.78
C GLN A 79 -14.29 18.05 5.95
N PRO A 80 -14.55 16.92 5.26
CA PRO A 80 -13.64 15.77 5.27
C PRO A 80 -12.33 16.08 4.54
N GLY A 81 -11.22 15.60 5.09
CA GLY A 81 -9.91 15.69 4.47
C GLY A 81 -9.65 14.59 3.44
N LEU A 82 -8.46 14.66 2.83
CA LEU A 82 -8.04 13.71 1.78
C LEU A 82 -7.89 12.27 2.29
N LEU A 83 -7.59 12.09 3.59
CA LEU A 83 -7.38 10.77 4.18
C LEU A 83 -8.68 10.05 4.54
N LEU A 84 -9.80 10.75 4.60
CA LEU A 84 -11.09 10.12 4.87
C LEU A 84 -11.66 9.55 3.56
N GLN A 85 -11.54 8.23 3.40
CA GLN A 85 -12.02 7.49 2.24
C GLN A 85 -12.96 6.36 2.69
N SER A 86 -14.19 6.41 2.22
CA SER A 86 -15.22 5.41 2.54
C SER A 86 -15.11 4.13 1.70
N THR A 87 -14.29 4.15 0.65
CA THR A 87 -14.02 3.01 -0.23
C THR A 87 -12.52 2.74 -0.28
N PRO A 88 -12.08 1.52 -0.58
CA PRO A 88 -10.67 1.21 -0.76
C PRO A 88 -10.03 2.19 -1.77
N THR A 89 -8.99 2.88 -1.34
CA THR A 89 -8.32 3.93 -2.13
C THR A 89 -6.82 3.84 -1.95
N ILE A 90 -6.07 3.97 -3.03
CA ILE A 90 -4.61 4.05 -2.98
C ILE A 90 -4.20 5.53 -3.08
N LEU A 91 -3.46 6.00 -2.08
CA LEU A 91 -2.86 7.33 -2.08
C LEU A 91 -1.46 7.24 -2.68
N LEU A 92 -1.26 7.90 -3.82
CA LEU A 92 0.05 8.01 -4.46
C LEU A 92 0.84 9.15 -3.85
N LEU A 93 2.02 8.85 -3.31
CA LEU A 93 2.99 9.80 -2.77
C LEU A 93 4.19 9.88 -3.73
N PRO A 94 4.24 10.84 -4.66
CA PRO A 94 5.44 11.06 -5.46
C PRO A 94 6.53 11.72 -4.62
N MET A 95 7.80 11.38 -4.86
CA MET A 95 8.95 11.90 -4.11
C MET A 95 8.73 11.74 -2.59
N ALA A 96 8.38 10.52 -2.19
CA ALA A 96 8.00 10.21 -0.81
C ALA A 96 9.15 10.48 0.19
N GLU A 97 10.39 10.42 -0.25
CA GLU A 97 11.59 10.80 0.50
C GLU A 97 11.61 12.29 0.92
N ARG A 98 10.83 13.13 0.24
CA ARG A 98 10.72 14.57 0.52
C ARG A 98 9.47 14.94 1.32
N LEU A 99 8.75 13.93 1.79
CA LEU A 99 7.54 14.15 2.58
C LEU A 99 7.89 14.80 3.93
N PRO A 100 7.22 15.88 4.34
CA PRO A 100 7.42 16.47 5.68
C PRO A 100 7.15 15.46 6.79
N ASP A 101 7.94 15.51 7.87
CA ASP A 101 7.85 14.58 9.00
C ASP A 101 6.48 14.55 9.66
N ASP A 102 5.83 15.72 9.77
CA ASP A 102 4.48 15.85 10.32
C ASP A 102 3.44 15.14 9.44
N THR A 103 3.55 15.27 8.11
CA THR A 103 2.71 14.56 7.15
C THR A 103 2.95 13.06 7.22
N ALA A 104 4.22 12.62 7.29
CA ALA A 104 4.57 11.22 7.44
C ALA A 104 4.01 10.63 8.76
N ALA A 105 4.06 11.40 9.86
CA ALA A 105 3.52 10.99 11.15
C ALA A 105 1.98 10.86 11.11
N ILE A 106 1.28 11.82 10.50
CA ILE A 106 -0.19 11.76 10.30
C ILE A 106 -0.58 10.54 9.49
N LEU A 107 0.08 10.31 8.36
CA LEU A 107 -0.17 9.12 7.53
C LEU A 107 0.07 7.83 8.31
N GLY A 108 1.19 7.76 9.03
CA GLY A 108 1.53 6.61 9.86
C GLY A 108 0.47 6.32 10.93
N GLN A 109 -0.04 7.35 11.60
CA GLN A 109 -1.10 7.21 12.58
C GLN A 109 -2.40 6.70 11.94
N VAL A 110 -2.81 7.28 10.82
CA VAL A 110 -4.03 6.86 10.12
C VAL A 110 -3.92 5.41 9.61
N LEU A 111 -2.77 5.01 9.07
CA LEU A 111 -2.52 3.63 8.65
C LEU A 111 -2.54 2.63 9.82
N ASP A 112 -2.11 3.03 11.01
CA ASP A 112 -2.14 2.16 12.20
C ASP A 112 -3.56 2.02 12.77
N GLN A 113 -4.33 3.11 12.80
CA GLN A 113 -5.66 3.16 13.41
C GLN A 113 -6.78 2.71 12.46
N GLY A 114 -6.58 2.86 11.13
CA GLY A 114 -7.65 2.69 10.15
C GLY A 114 -8.76 3.74 10.27
N GLN A 115 -8.50 4.84 10.96
CA GLN A 115 -9.46 5.89 11.26
C GLN A 115 -8.86 7.29 11.08
N VAL A 116 -9.72 8.23 10.73
CA VAL A 116 -9.39 9.66 10.67
C VAL A 116 -10.27 10.42 11.65
N THR A 117 -9.65 11.21 12.52
CA THR A 117 -10.36 12.14 13.39
C THR A 117 -10.48 13.49 12.69
N LEU A 118 -11.71 13.96 12.50
CA LEU A 118 -12.00 15.21 11.80
C LEU A 118 -11.63 16.42 12.63
N GLY A 119 -10.49 17.04 12.34
CA GLY A 119 -10.02 18.26 13.00
C GLY A 119 -10.13 18.18 14.52
N SER A 120 -10.69 19.23 15.15
CA SER A 120 -10.95 19.29 16.60
C SER A 120 -12.33 18.77 17.02
N SER A 121 -13.08 18.14 16.13
CA SER A 121 -14.44 17.65 16.43
C SER A 121 -14.48 16.49 17.43
N GLY A 122 -13.37 15.75 17.56
CA GLY A 122 -13.31 14.51 18.32
C GLY A 122 -14.07 13.33 17.69
N VAL A 123 -14.64 13.51 16.48
CA VAL A 123 -15.34 12.46 15.75
C VAL A 123 -14.35 11.70 14.88
N SER A 124 -14.19 10.41 15.14
CA SER A 124 -13.37 9.49 14.32
C SER A 124 -14.27 8.73 13.35
N ASN A 125 -13.78 8.56 12.12
CA ASN A 125 -14.44 7.81 11.07
C ASN A 125 -13.47 6.80 10.48
N ASP A 126 -13.96 5.62 10.14
CA ASP A 126 -13.17 4.60 9.47
C ASP A 126 -12.70 5.08 8.10
N THR A 127 -11.49 4.70 7.74
CA THR A 127 -10.91 4.99 6.42
C THR A 127 -10.26 3.75 5.83
N PHE A 128 -10.36 3.62 4.50
CA PHE A 128 -9.88 2.45 3.75
C PHE A 128 -8.81 2.87 2.76
N ILE A 129 -7.65 3.29 3.30
CA ILE A 129 -6.53 3.75 2.48
C ILE A 129 -5.35 2.77 2.50
N GLY A 130 -4.65 2.71 1.37
CA GLY A 130 -3.28 2.23 1.26
C GLY A 130 -2.41 3.32 0.62
N VAL A 131 -1.11 3.20 0.74
CA VAL A 131 -0.15 4.18 0.24
C VAL A 131 0.75 3.55 -0.80
N ALA A 132 0.91 4.19 -1.96
CA ALA A 132 1.97 3.90 -2.91
C ALA A 132 3.02 5.00 -2.81
N ALA A 133 4.05 4.77 -2.00
CA ALA A 133 5.14 5.71 -1.77
C ALA A 133 6.23 5.51 -2.83
N LEU A 134 6.36 6.47 -3.76
CA LEU A 134 7.41 6.49 -4.77
C LEU A 134 8.60 7.23 -4.21
N ASP A 135 9.67 6.51 -3.95
CA ASP A 135 10.93 7.02 -3.42
C ASP A 135 11.94 7.11 -4.58
N GLU A 136 12.32 8.34 -4.91
CA GLU A 136 13.24 8.68 -5.99
C GLU A 136 14.64 9.07 -5.45
N ALA A 137 14.88 8.87 -4.14
CA ALA A 137 16.14 9.21 -3.49
C ALA A 137 17.33 8.55 -4.18
N LEU A 138 18.38 9.35 -4.38
CA LEU A 138 19.69 8.85 -4.80
C LEU A 138 20.35 8.09 -3.64
N GLU A 139 21.49 7.40 -3.93
CA GLU A 139 22.18 6.59 -2.92
C GLU A 139 22.62 7.39 -1.69
N ASP A 140 22.97 8.66 -1.89
CA ASP A 140 23.45 9.56 -0.83
C ASP A 140 22.33 10.37 -0.16
N GLU A 141 21.09 10.26 -0.62
CA GLU A 141 19.94 10.96 -0.06
C GLU A 141 19.20 10.08 0.95
N PRO A 142 18.66 10.67 2.04
CA PRO A 142 17.83 9.93 2.99
C PRO A 142 16.59 9.38 2.27
N PRO A 143 16.25 8.11 2.51
CA PRO A 143 15.02 7.52 1.95
C PRO A 143 13.78 8.05 2.69
N LEU A 144 12.61 7.51 2.31
CA LEU A 144 11.35 7.73 3.03
C LEU A 144 11.53 7.63 4.56
N ALA A 145 10.88 8.53 5.30
CA ALA A 145 10.90 8.55 6.77
C ALA A 145 10.60 7.15 7.35
N GLY A 146 11.54 6.61 8.16
CA GLY A 146 11.49 5.24 8.67
C GLY A 146 10.20 4.89 9.40
N GLY A 147 9.63 5.84 10.13
CA GLY A 147 8.36 5.64 10.82
C GLY A 147 7.17 5.38 9.89
N LEU A 148 7.14 5.94 8.69
CA LEU A 148 6.14 5.63 7.67
C LEU A 148 6.51 4.35 6.91
N GLN A 149 7.79 4.20 6.54
CA GLN A 149 8.32 3.06 5.81
C GLN A 149 7.96 1.72 6.48
N GLU A 150 8.17 1.58 7.80
CA GLU A 150 7.87 0.37 8.58
C GLU A 150 6.39 -0.02 8.57
N ARG A 151 5.50 0.90 8.23
CA ARG A 151 4.06 0.66 8.17
C ARG A 151 3.59 0.12 6.84
N LEU A 152 4.38 0.34 5.79
CA LEU A 152 4.08 -0.15 4.45
C LEU A 152 4.43 -1.64 4.36
N GLY A 153 3.44 -2.45 4.00
CA GLY A 153 3.56 -3.91 4.04
C GLY A 153 4.44 -4.51 2.93
N ILE A 154 4.74 -3.75 1.88
CA ILE A 154 5.52 -4.23 0.74
C ILE A 154 6.65 -3.24 0.45
N TRP A 155 7.88 -3.77 0.30
CA TRP A 155 9.05 -2.99 -0.05
C TRP A 155 9.62 -3.50 -1.37
N LEU A 156 9.78 -2.60 -2.33
CA LEU A 156 10.30 -2.92 -3.67
C LEU A 156 11.47 -2.00 -4.02
N ASP A 157 12.56 -2.59 -4.47
CA ASP A 157 13.70 -1.85 -5.02
C ASP A 157 13.89 -2.18 -6.50
N LEU A 158 13.53 -1.24 -7.36
CA LEU A 158 13.66 -1.36 -8.80
C LEU A 158 14.78 -0.49 -9.38
N ARG A 159 15.62 0.13 -8.55
CA ARG A 159 16.70 1.04 -8.99
C ARG A 159 17.69 0.38 -9.95
N HIS A 160 17.92 -0.91 -9.79
CA HIS A 160 18.85 -1.67 -10.63
C HIS A 160 18.22 -2.25 -11.90
N LEU A 161 16.92 -2.01 -12.13
CA LEU A 161 16.28 -2.42 -13.35
C LEU A 161 16.49 -1.39 -14.45
N GLY A 162 17.41 -1.66 -15.38
CA GLY A 162 17.68 -0.77 -16.52
C GLY A 162 16.50 -0.64 -17.49
N ARG A 163 15.70 -1.69 -17.66
CA ARG A 163 14.42 -1.71 -18.37
C ARG A 163 13.50 -2.72 -17.69
N ALA A 164 12.21 -2.43 -17.63
CA ALA A 164 11.22 -3.44 -17.30
C ALA A 164 11.38 -4.59 -18.31
N GLY A 165 11.80 -5.75 -17.81
CA GLY A 165 11.82 -6.98 -18.60
C GLY A 165 10.41 -7.39 -19.03
N GLY A 166 10.28 -8.39 -19.86
CA GLY A 166 9.00 -9.06 -20.07
C GLY A 166 8.59 -9.80 -18.79
N GLU A 167 7.33 -9.72 -18.44
CA GLU A 167 6.70 -10.52 -17.39
C GLU A 167 6.64 -11.99 -17.79
N SER A 168 6.52 -12.89 -16.81
CA SER A 168 6.23 -14.30 -17.03
C SER A 168 4.82 -14.50 -17.60
N GLU A 169 4.58 -15.65 -18.23
CA GLU A 169 3.25 -15.99 -18.75
C GLU A 169 2.21 -16.04 -17.62
N GLU A 170 2.58 -16.56 -16.45
CA GLU A 170 1.73 -16.57 -15.25
C GLU A 170 1.35 -15.16 -14.84
N THR A 171 2.35 -14.27 -14.67
CA THR A 171 2.12 -12.88 -14.27
C THR A 171 1.22 -12.17 -15.27
N ARG A 172 1.47 -12.35 -16.58
CA ARG A 172 0.62 -11.76 -17.62
C ARG A 172 -0.80 -12.26 -17.54
N PHE A 173 -0.99 -13.57 -17.41
CA PHE A 173 -2.32 -14.17 -17.28
C PHE A 173 -3.09 -13.59 -16.09
N VAL A 174 -2.45 -13.51 -14.91
CA VAL A 174 -3.08 -12.94 -13.71
C VAL A 174 -3.39 -11.46 -13.91
N MET A 175 -2.46 -10.67 -14.45
CA MET A 175 -2.68 -9.24 -14.69
C MET A 175 -3.83 -8.97 -15.67
N ASP A 176 -3.97 -9.77 -16.72
CA ASP A 176 -5.06 -9.64 -17.69
C ASP A 176 -6.40 -10.05 -17.07
N ALA A 177 -6.43 -11.12 -16.29
CA ALA A 177 -7.64 -11.59 -15.62
C ALA A 177 -8.16 -10.60 -14.56
N LEU A 178 -7.28 -9.88 -13.87
CA LEU A 178 -7.65 -8.93 -12.81
C LEU A 178 -8.56 -7.79 -13.27
N ALA A 179 -8.52 -7.43 -14.53
CA ALA A 179 -9.38 -6.38 -15.08
C ALA A 179 -10.88 -6.75 -15.02
N GLU A 180 -11.18 -8.05 -14.96
CA GLU A 180 -12.53 -8.61 -14.99
C GLU A 180 -13.00 -9.15 -13.62
N LEU A 181 -12.09 -9.19 -12.61
CA LEU A 181 -12.39 -9.78 -11.31
C LEU A 181 -12.98 -8.76 -10.33
N ASP A 182 -13.88 -9.24 -9.48
CA ASP A 182 -14.37 -8.46 -8.34
C ASP A 182 -13.31 -8.42 -7.22
N MET A 183 -12.62 -7.30 -7.09
CA MET A 183 -11.60 -7.07 -6.04
C MET A 183 -12.15 -7.24 -4.63
N SER A 184 -13.44 -6.95 -4.40
CA SER A 184 -14.09 -7.12 -3.10
C SER A 184 -14.26 -8.60 -2.76
N ALA A 185 -14.66 -9.41 -3.73
CA ALA A 185 -14.78 -10.85 -3.58
C ALA A 185 -13.41 -11.50 -3.37
N LEU A 186 -12.38 -11.11 -4.12
CA LEU A 186 -11.00 -11.56 -3.93
C LEU A 186 -10.48 -11.23 -2.53
N ARG A 187 -10.70 -10.01 -2.08
CA ARG A 187 -10.32 -9.59 -0.73
C ARG A 187 -11.02 -10.43 0.33
N ALA A 188 -12.34 -10.62 0.21
CA ALA A 188 -13.10 -11.43 1.16
C ALA A 188 -12.60 -12.87 1.21
N HIS A 189 -12.30 -13.47 0.05
CA HIS A 189 -11.71 -14.80 -0.05
C HIS A 189 -10.33 -14.87 0.63
N ALA A 190 -9.41 -13.97 0.31
CA ALA A 190 -8.08 -13.91 0.92
C ALA A 190 -8.14 -13.76 2.46
N LEU A 191 -9.05 -12.93 2.98
CA LEU A 191 -9.20 -12.73 4.43
C LEU A 191 -9.63 -14.01 5.16
N GLN A 192 -10.46 -14.84 4.54
CA GLN A 192 -10.96 -16.09 5.12
C GLN A 192 -9.97 -17.27 4.99
N MET A 193 -8.97 -17.14 4.12
CA MET A 193 -8.01 -18.21 3.85
C MET A 193 -7.24 -18.60 5.13
N PRO A 194 -7.20 -19.89 5.50
CA PRO A 194 -6.50 -20.36 6.68
C PRO A 194 -4.98 -20.25 6.51
N VAL A 195 -4.28 -20.05 7.62
CA VAL A 195 -2.81 -20.14 7.70
C VAL A 195 -2.49 -20.99 8.91
N SER A 196 -1.63 -21.99 8.74
CA SER A 196 -1.20 -22.86 9.81
C SER A 196 -0.17 -22.20 10.74
N ASP A 197 -0.10 -22.67 11.98
CA ASP A 197 0.93 -22.22 12.94
C ASP A 197 2.35 -22.48 12.41
N ALA A 198 2.54 -23.53 11.61
CA ALA A 198 3.82 -23.84 10.98
C ALA A 198 4.22 -22.77 9.96
N GLN A 199 3.29 -22.33 9.10
CA GLN A 199 3.52 -21.26 8.13
C GLN A 199 3.81 -19.92 8.81
N LEU A 200 3.04 -19.57 9.83
CA LEU A 200 3.29 -18.36 10.63
C LEU A 200 4.67 -18.40 11.30
N SER A 201 5.01 -19.54 11.90
CA SER A 201 6.33 -19.74 12.53
C SER A 201 7.46 -19.63 11.52
N ALA A 202 7.31 -20.21 10.32
CA ALA A 202 8.30 -20.13 9.25
C ALA A 202 8.54 -18.68 8.81
N MET A 203 7.47 -17.88 8.65
CA MET A 203 7.60 -16.46 8.29
C MET A 203 8.30 -15.64 9.38
N CYS A 204 7.99 -15.88 10.65
CA CYS A 204 8.67 -15.23 11.76
C CYS A 204 10.16 -15.61 11.80
N GLN A 205 10.50 -16.88 11.60
CA GLN A 205 11.89 -17.36 11.55
C GLN A 205 12.66 -16.76 10.37
N THR A 206 12.01 -16.65 9.20
CA THR A 206 12.58 -16.01 8.02
C THR A 206 12.88 -14.52 8.29
N ALA A 207 11.94 -13.78 8.87
CA ALA A 207 12.15 -12.38 9.24
C ALA A 207 13.34 -12.23 10.21
N MET A 208 13.42 -13.07 11.25
CA MET A 208 14.53 -13.08 12.20
C MET A 208 15.87 -13.40 11.52
N ALA A 209 15.89 -14.39 10.62
CA ALA A 209 17.11 -14.78 9.89
C ALA A 209 17.63 -13.67 8.96
N LEU A 210 16.71 -12.83 8.44
CA LEU A 210 17.03 -11.67 7.63
C LEU A 210 17.35 -10.41 8.46
N GLY A 211 17.33 -10.50 9.80
CA GLY A 211 17.59 -9.36 10.68
C GLY A 211 16.45 -8.34 10.73
N VAL A 212 15.22 -8.77 10.43
CA VAL A 212 14.03 -7.92 10.51
C VAL A 212 13.41 -8.03 11.89
N ASP A 213 13.60 -7.02 12.73
CA ASP A 213 13.12 -6.99 14.11
C ASP A 213 11.62 -6.63 14.25
N SER A 214 11.02 -6.12 13.19
CA SER A 214 9.62 -5.68 13.20
C SER A 214 8.66 -6.86 13.08
N LEU A 215 7.74 -7.02 14.03
CA LEU A 215 6.63 -7.98 13.94
C LEU A 215 5.61 -7.63 12.84
N ARG A 216 5.66 -6.42 12.30
CA ARG A 216 4.78 -6.00 11.19
C ARG A 216 5.12 -6.73 9.90
N ALA A 217 6.41 -6.97 9.65
CA ALA A 217 6.88 -7.61 8.42
C ALA A 217 6.32 -9.03 8.22
N PRO A 218 6.48 -10.00 9.15
CA PRO A 218 5.92 -11.33 8.96
C PRO A 218 4.39 -11.32 8.87
N LEU A 219 3.70 -10.42 9.56
CA LEU A 219 2.24 -10.29 9.45
C LEU A 219 1.80 -9.72 8.10
N ALA A 220 2.55 -8.76 7.56
CA ALA A 220 2.30 -8.23 6.21
C ALA A 220 2.57 -9.31 5.14
N ALA A 221 3.67 -10.06 5.27
CA ALA A 221 4.01 -11.14 4.36
C ALA A 221 2.95 -12.26 4.36
N ILE A 222 2.39 -12.63 5.51
CA ILE A 222 1.27 -13.58 5.57
C ILE A 222 0.03 -13.04 4.84
N LYS A 223 -0.31 -11.77 5.03
CA LYS A 223 -1.43 -11.14 4.30
C LYS A 223 -1.19 -11.13 2.80
N LEU A 224 0.04 -10.78 2.41
CA LEU A 224 0.45 -10.76 1.01
C LEU A 224 0.36 -12.17 0.39
N ALA A 225 0.85 -13.21 1.08
CA ALA A 225 0.76 -14.60 0.63
C ALA A 225 -0.69 -15.05 0.42
N LYS A 226 -1.60 -14.72 1.34
CA LYS A 226 -3.04 -15.00 1.18
C LYS A 226 -3.64 -14.34 -0.06
N ILE A 227 -3.28 -13.09 -0.32
CA ILE A 227 -3.76 -12.37 -1.49
C ILE A 227 -3.18 -12.99 -2.77
N MET A 228 -1.90 -13.38 -2.77
CA MET A 228 -1.25 -14.04 -3.90
C MET A 228 -1.90 -15.40 -4.21
N ALA A 229 -2.19 -16.21 -3.19
CA ALA A 229 -2.92 -17.45 -3.35
C ALA A 229 -4.32 -17.23 -3.95
N ALA A 230 -5.06 -16.24 -3.44
CA ALA A 230 -6.38 -15.87 -3.98
C ALA A 230 -6.30 -15.39 -5.44
N LEU A 231 -5.27 -14.62 -5.80
CA LEU A 231 -5.02 -14.17 -7.19
C LEU A 231 -4.73 -15.34 -8.14
N ARG A 232 -4.15 -16.42 -7.64
CA ARG A 232 -3.92 -17.67 -8.40
C ARG A 232 -5.16 -18.58 -8.44
N GLY A 233 -6.23 -18.21 -7.72
CA GLY A 233 -7.46 -19.00 -7.63
C GLY A 233 -7.35 -20.19 -6.65
N ASN A 234 -6.38 -20.15 -5.72
CA ASN A 234 -6.20 -21.18 -4.70
C ASN A 234 -7.06 -20.89 -3.46
N ASP A 235 -7.46 -21.95 -2.76
CA ASP A 235 -8.20 -21.88 -1.50
C ASP A 235 -7.30 -21.97 -0.26
N GLU A 236 -6.00 -22.25 -0.46
CA GLU A 236 -4.99 -22.41 0.59
C GLU A 236 -3.69 -21.69 0.20
N VAL A 237 -2.95 -21.23 1.22
CA VAL A 237 -1.63 -20.62 1.03
C VAL A 237 -0.60 -21.72 0.83
N GLU A 238 0.11 -21.69 -0.29
CA GLU A 238 1.20 -22.61 -0.61
C GLU A 238 2.57 -22.03 -0.23
N ASP A 239 3.61 -22.89 -0.16
CA ASP A 239 4.97 -22.48 0.13
C ASP A 239 5.53 -21.48 -0.91
N GLU A 240 5.04 -21.56 -2.15
CA GLU A 240 5.41 -20.61 -3.20
C GLU A 240 4.89 -19.20 -2.91
N ASP A 241 3.65 -19.07 -2.39
CA ASP A 241 3.06 -17.78 -2.01
C ASP A 241 3.84 -17.15 -0.86
N LEU A 242 4.21 -17.97 0.14
CA LEU A 242 5.05 -17.55 1.26
C LEU A 242 6.44 -17.13 0.80
N GLY A 243 7.06 -17.92 -0.08
CA GLY A 243 8.37 -17.60 -0.65
C GLY A 243 8.38 -16.34 -1.49
N ARG A 244 7.30 -16.06 -2.24
CA ARG A 244 7.14 -14.83 -3.02
C ARG A 244 6.92 -13.62 -2.09
N ALA A 245 6.11 -13.78 -1.07
CA ALA A 245 5.84 -12.72 -0.10
C ALA A 245 7.04 -12.35 0.80
N ALA A 246 8.01 -13.26 0.94
CA ALA A 246 9.22 -13.06 1.75
C ALA A 246 10.39 -12.40 0.98
N ARG A 247 10.31 -12.25 -0.34
CA ARG A 247 11.30 -11.58 -1.20
C ARG A 247 11.12 -10.08 -1.21
#